data_22e9a3c1af328aa20c2f2e36c99497b1
#
_entry.id   22e9a3c1af328aa20c2f2e36c99497b1
#
_cell.length_a   1.000
_cell.length_b   1.000
_cell.length_c   1.000
_cell.angle_alpha   90.00
_cell.angle_beta   90.00
_cell.angle_gamma   90.00
#
_symmetry.space_group_name_H-M   'P 1'
#
loop_
_entity.id
_entity.type
_entity.pdbx_description
1 polymer ?
#
loop_
_entity_poly.entity_id
_entity_poly.type
_entity_poly.pdbx_seq_one_letter_code
_entity_poly.pdbx_strand_id
1 'polypeptide(L)'
;NLLAFELAMPGGARLTVRRVDHRLRKILPDDPVTWEVRGADGALLRTVPLSGREIRRHGLWKDITNKALGGLPGVQKEGTDGVITSAEFVLYPAYPHLRTLCLEFFGPDFDEASEVIQEIARSMPARGEEALMALDHFDDQYVRAIGYQVKAPRAQTPKAVIVVDVVGHAAEQV
;
A
#
# COMPACT_ATOMS: atom_id res chain seq x y z
N ASN A 1 6.27 1.59 5.05
CA ASN A 1 7.19 2.65 4.56
C ASN A 1 7.31 3.84 5.51
N LEU A 2 6.31 4.09 6.38
CA LEU A 2 6.32 5.20 7.32
C LEU A 2 7.50 5.09 8.30
N LEU A 3 8.25 6.19 8.44
CA LEU A 3 9.38 6.31 9.38
C LEU A 3 9.06 7.18 10.57
N ALA A 4 8.44 8.33 10.31
CA ALA A 4 8.08 9.28 11.34
C ALA A 4 6.93 10.17 10.85
N PHE A 5 6.28 10.82 11.79
CA PHE A 5 5.34 11.90 11.51
C PHE A 5 5.19 12.82 12.73
N GLU A 6 4.70 14.02 12.48
CA GLU A 6 4.30 14.96 13.51
C GLU A 6 2.79 15.06 13.56
N LEU A 7 2.26 15.13 14.76
CA LEU A 7 0.83 15.24 15.04
C LEU A 7 0.54 16.49 15.89
N ALA A 8 -0.30 17.38 15.38
CA ALA A 8 -0.90 18.46 16.16
C ALA A 8 -2.19 17.96 16.80
N MET A 9 -2.24 17.93 18.11
CA MET A 9 -3.37 17.42 18.90
C MET A 9 -4.39 18.51 19.22
N PRO A 10 -5.66 18.17 19.51
CA PRO A 10 -6.59 19.08 20.16
C PRO A 10 -5.96 19.68 21.43
N GLY A 11 -6.12 20.99 21.64
CA GLY A 11 -5.49 21.69 22.76
C GLY A 11 -4.08 22.21 22.50
N GLY A 12 -3.54 22.05 21.27
CA GLY A 12 -2.28 22.67 20.82
C GLY A 12 -1.01 21.89 21.15
N ALA A 13 -1.11 20.74 21.80
CA ALA A 13 0.05 19.87 22.01
C ALA A 13 0.55 19.29 20.67
N ARG A 14 1.87 19.06 20.57
CA ARG A 14 2.51 18.43 19.42
C ARG A 14 3.23 17.17 19.85
N LEU A 15 3.13 16.14 19.01
CA LEU A 15 3.83 14.89 19.19
C LEU A 15 4.68 14.59 17.94
N THR A 16 5.86 14.01 18.18
CA THR A 16 6.63 13.35 17.14
C THR A 16 6.55 11.84 17.37
N VAL A 17 6.16 11.11 16.37
CA VAL A 17 6.09 9.65 16.39
C VAL A 17 7.12 9.11 15.41
N ARG A 18 8.06 8.30 15.89
CA ARG A 18 9.20 7.84 15.08
C ARG A 18 9.50 6.37 15.30
N ARG A 19 9.70 5.65 14.21
CA ARG A 19 10.24 4.29 14.20
C ARG A 19 11.74 4.33 14.43
N VAL A 20 12.22 3.57 15.41
CA VAL A 20 13.66 3.53 15.73
C VAL A 20 14.39 2.39 15.04
N ASP A 21 13.67 1.34 14.64
CA ASP A 21 14.23 0.18 13.93
C ASP A 21 14.05 0.29 12.41
N HIS A 22 14.90 -0.41 11.65
CA HIS A 22 14.80 -0.61 10.20
C HIS A 22 14.58 0.68 9.39
N ARG A 23 15.36 1.70 9.68
CA ARG A 23 15.17 3.05 9.12
C ARG A 23 15.29 3.16 7.59
N LEU A 24 15.95 2.20 6.94
CA LEU A 24 16.24 2.27 5.50
C LEU A 24 15.40 1.33 4.65
N ARG A 25 14.42 0.66 5.24
CA ARG A 25 13.58 -0.29 4.50
C ARG A 25 12.17 -0.41 5.06
N LYS A 26 11.28 -1.02 4.28
CA LYS A 26 9.96 -1.48 4.75
C LYS A 26 10.08 -2.46 5.90
N ILE A 27 9.08 -2.44 6.78
CA ILE A 27 8.88 -3.50 7.78
C ILE A 27 8.47 -4.79 7.08
N LEU A 28 9.08 -5.89 7.48
CA LEU A 28 8.70 -7.25 7.06
C LEU A 28 7.89 -7.92 8.18
N PRO A 29 7.10 -8.97 7.86
CA PRO A 29 6.25 -9.63 8.85
C PRO A 29 6.98 -10.16 10.09
N ASP A 30 8.24 -10.57 9.97
CA ASP A 30 9.02 -11.15 11.06
C ASP A 30 9.94 -10.14 11.78
N ASP A 31 9.87 -8.86 11.39
CA ASP A 31 10.66 -7.82 12.06
C ASP A 31 10.07 -7.46 13.43
N PRO A 32 10.90 -7.28 14.47
CA PRO A 32 10.53 -6.48 15.63
C PRO A 32 10.51 -5.00 15.24
N VAL A 33 9.55 -4.25 15.74
CA VAL A 33 9.35 -2.84 15.41
C VAL A 33 9.10 -2.06 16.68
N THR A 34 9.87 -1.00 16.87
CA THR A 34 9.70 -0.10 18.01
C THR A 34 9.40 1.30 17.50
N TRP A 35 8.39 1.91 18.05
CA TRP A 35 8.05 3.30 17.84
C TRP A 35 8.22 4.09 19.12
N GLU A 36 8.75 5.30 19.01
CA GLU A 36 8.80 6.27 20.09
C GLU A 36 7.81 7.40 19.83
N VAL A 37 7.10 7.80 20.86
CA VAL A 37 6.24 8.99 20.88
C VAL A 37 6.91 9.99 21.79
N ARG A 38 7.20 11.17 21.24
CA ARG A 38 7.89 12.26 21.94
C ARG A 38 7.04 13.52 21.96
N GLY A 39 7.15 14.29 23.03
CA GLY A 39 6.58 15.62 23.13
C GLY A 39 7.34 16.66 22.28
N ALA A 40 6.80 17.88 22.23
CA ALA A 40 7.42 19.00 21.51
C ALA A 40 8.80 19.39 22.03
N ASP A 41 9.06 19.14 23.30
CA ASP A 41 10.34 19.33 23.99
C ASP A 41 11.35 18.19 23.73
N GLY A 42 10.97 17.18 22.94
CA GLY A 42 11.76 15.99 22.66
C GLY A 42 11.70 14.92 23.76
N ALA A 43 11.01 15.16 24.87
CA ALA A 43 10.86 14.16 25.93
C ALA A 43 10.17 12.89 25.42
N LEU A 44 10.71 11.73 25.78
CA LEU A 44 10.10 10.45 25.47
C LEU A 44 8.85 10.25 26.35
N LEU A 45 7.68 10.23 25.72
CA LEU A 45 6.40 10.03 26.40
C LEU A 45 5.99 8.57 26.43
N ARG A 46 6.27 7.83 25.35
CA ARG A 46 5.83 6.44 25.21
C ARG A 46 6.72 5.70 24.21
N THR A 47 6.96 4.42 24.50
CA THR A 47 7.50 3.44 23.55
C THR A 47 6.39 2.45 23.20
N VAL A 48 6.22 2.18 21.90
CA VAL A 48 5.21 1.26 21.35
C VAL A 48 5.93 0.14 20.61
N PRO A 49 6.17 -1.01 21.27
CA PRO A 49 6.69 -2.19 20.58
C PRO A 49 5.55 -2.84 19.78
N LEU A 50 5.84 -3.22 18.54
CA LEU A 50 4.94 -3.96 17.66
C LEU A 50 5.69 -5.12 17.01
N SER A 51 4.99 -6.19 16.72
CA SER A 51 5.48 -7.21 15.80
C SER A 51 5.27 -6.75 14.36
N GLY A 52 6.18 -7.06 13.47
CA GLY A 52 5.99 -6.81 12.05
C GLY A 52 4.68 -7.39 11.51
N ARG A 53 4.22 -8.53 12.06
CA ARG A 53 2.95 -9.19 11.70
C ARG A 53 1.71 -8.38 12.07
N GLU A 54 1.80 -7.47 13.03
CA GLU A 54 0.71 -6.55 13.38
C GLU A 54 0.59 -5.39 12.38
N ILE A 55 1.65 -5.14 11.62
CA ILE A 55 1.72 -4.11 10.59
C ILE A 55 1.53 -4.72 9.21
N ARG A 56 2.13 -5.90 8.97
CA ARG A 56 2.19 -6.55 7.68
C ARG A 56 2.10 -8.07 7.81
N ARG A 57 1.21 -8.71 7.06
CA ARG A 57 1.12 -10.17 7.02
C ARG A 57 1.81 -10.76 5.80
N HIS A 58 2.27 -12.00 5.95
CA HIS A 58 2.75 -12.80 4.82
C HIS A 58 1.65 -12.93 3.75
N GLY A 59 2.04 -12.82 2.49
CA GLY A 59 1.13 -12.95 1.36
C GLY A 59 0.20 -11.75 1.13
N LEU A 60 0.23 -10.73 1.98
CA LEU A 60 -0.47 -9.48 1.75
C LEU A 60 0.50 -8.41 1.26
N TRP A 61 0.09 -7.70 0.22
CA TRP A 61 0.88 -6.63 -0.39
C TRP A 61 0.74 -5.30 0.34
N LYS A 62 -0.39 -5.12 1.01
CA LYS A 62 -0.70 -3.93 1.79
C LYS A 62 -0.39 -4.15 3.27
N ASP A 63 -0.04 -3.05 3.93
CA ASP A 63 0.09 -3.05 5.37
C ASP A 63 -1.28 -3.24 6.01
N ILE A 64 -1.29 -3.94 7.13
CA ILE A 64 -2.47 -4.05 7.99
C ILE A 64 -2.27 -3.16 9.19
N THR A 65 -3.35 -2.62 9.72
CA THR A 65 -3.28 -1.79 10.91
C THR A 65 -4.34 -2.22 11.90
N ASN A 66 -3.93 -2.29 13.15
CA ASN A 66 -4.83 -2.64 14.23
C ASN A 66 -5.36 -1.38 14.90
N LYS A 67 -6.60 -1.02 14.61
CA LYS A 67 -7.28 0.12 15.23
C LYS A 67 -7.56 -0.10 16.73
N ALA A 68 -7.69 -1.35 17.15
CA ALA A 68 -8.21 -1.70 18.48
C ALA A 68 -7.15 -1.72 19.58
N LEU A 69 -5.87 -1.99 19.27
CA LEU A 69 -4.84 -2.27 20.26
C LEU A 69 -3.90 -1.08 20.55
N GLY A 70 -4.41 0.12 20.57
CA GLY A 70 -3.61 1.28 20.96
C GLY A 70 -2.43 1.53 20.03
N GLY A 71 -2.63 1.36 18.75
CA GLY A 71 -1.68 1.70 17.70
C GLY A 71 -1.15 3.11 17.86
N LEU A 72 -0.30 3.52 16.97
CA LEU A 72 0.32 4.84 17.01
C LEU A 72 -0.73 5.94 17.02
N PRO A 73 -0.53 7.03 17.78
CA PRO A 73 -1.40 8.20 17.72
C PRO A 73 -1.56 8.69 16.28
N GLY A 74 -2.77 9.05 15.87
CA GLY A 74 -3.06 9.59 14.54
C GLY A 74 -3.13 8.58 13.39
N VAL A 75 -2.59 7.36 13.55
CA VAL A 75 -2.62 6.35 12.49
C VAL A 75 -3.94 5.60 12.49
N GLN A 76 -4.67 5.64 11.38
CA GLN A 76 -6.01 5.06 11.21
C GLN A 76 -7.02 5.48 12.31
N LYS A 77 -6.93 6.70 12.75
CA LYS A 77 -7.83 7.31 13.75
C LYS A 77 -8.83 8.29 13.13
N GLU A 78 -8.80 8.45 11.81
CA GLU A 78 -9.74 9.30 11.07
C GLU A 78 -9.76 10.76 11.57
N GLY A 79 -8.58 11.26 12.00
CA GLY A 79 -8.41 12.61 12.51
C GLY A 79 -8.85 12.84 13.96
N THR A 80 -9.33 11.80 14.67
CA THR A 80 -9.83 11.95 16.03
C THR A 80 -8.74 12.26 17.05
N ASP A 81 -7.50 11.82 16.81
CA ASP A 81 -6.35 12.10 17.68
C ASP A 81 -5.70 13.47 17.37
N GLY A 82 -5.95 14.03 16.20
CA GLY A 82 -5.34 15.28 15.74
C GLY A 82 -5.05 15.30 14.25
N VAL A 83 -4.25 16.26 13.82
CA VAL A 83 -3.86 16.48 12.42
C VAL A 83 -2.39 16.14 12.22
N ILE A 84 -2.08 15.24 11.27
CA ILE A 84 -0.71 14.97 10.86
C ILE A 84 -0.22 16.16 10.02
N THR A 85 0.86 16.79 10.45
CA THR A 85 1.42 18.00 9.84
C THR A 85 2.63 17.73 8.96
N SER A 86 3.36 16.64 9.23
CA SER A 86 4.48 16.18 8.42
C SER A 86 4.64 14.66 8.53
N ALA A 87 5.27 14.04 7.53
CA ALA A 87 5.61 12.62 7.58
C ALA A 87 6.89 12.30 6.80
N GLU A 88 7.65 11.33 7.30
CA GLU A 88 8.83 10.77 6.65
C GLU A 88 8.54 9.33 6.18
N PHE A 89 8.94 9.02 4.95
CA PHE A 89 8.74 7.69 4.36
C PHE A 89 10.05 7.13 3.79
N VAL A 90 10.18 5.81 3.84
CA VAL A 90 11.14 5.10 2.99
C VAL A 90 10.65 5.18 1.54
N LEU A 91 11.47 5.72 0.67
CA LEU A 91 11.22 5.73 -0.77
C LEU A 91 12.17 4.75 -1.46
N TYR A 92 11.77 4.28 -2.62
CA TYR A 92 12.59 3.48 -3.51
C TYR A 92 12.84 4.27 -4.79
N PRO A 93 14.00 4.08 -5.45
CA PRO A 93 14.23 4.65 -6.78
C PRO A 93 13.09 4.24 -7.72
N ALA A 94 12.62 5.18 -8.52
CA ALA A 94 11.65 4.89 -9.56
C ALA A 94 12.30 4.05 -10.66
N TYR A 95 11.57 3.09 -11.19
CA TYR A 95 11.99 2.37 -12.38
C TYR A 95 11.91 3.30 -13.59
N PRO A 96 12.89 3.28 -14.51
CA PRO A 96 12.89 4.15 -15.68
C PRO A 96 11.83 3.77 -16.73
N HIS A 97 11.39 2.51 -16.74
CA HIS A 97 10.40 2.01 -17.69
C HIS A 97 9.16 1.49 -16.94
N LEU A 98 7.99 1.88 -17.44
CA LEU A 98 6.70 1.44 -16.93
C LEU A 98 5.79 1.13 -18.12
N ARG A 99 5.06 0.03 -18.02
CA ARG A 99 3.98 -0.32 -18.94
C ARG A 99 2.73 -0.68 -18.18
N THR A 100 1.62 -0.06 -18.52
CA THR A 100 0.31 -0.39 -17.97
C THR A 100 -0.42 -1.32 -18.93
N LEU A 101 -0.81 -2.48 -18.45
CA LEU A 101 -1.66 -3.44 -19.14
C LEU A 101 -3.09 -3.30 -18.63
N CYS A 102 -4.05 -3.38 -19.55
CA CYS A 102 -5.47 -3.37 -19.23
C CYS A 102 -6.09 -4.65 -19.78
N LEU A 103 -6.50 -5.55 -18.90
CA LEU A 103 -7.07 -6.85 -19.23
C LEU A 103 -8.57 -6.82 -18.99
N GLU A 104 -9.36 -7.12 -20.05
CA GLU A 104 -10.83 -7.10 -20.00
C GLU A 104 -11.38 -8.52 -20.06
N PHE A 105 -12.19 -8.89 -19.06
CA PHE A 105 -12.80 -10.21 -18.92
C PHE A 105 -14.30 -10.13 -19.19
N PHE A 106 -14.79 -10.96 -20.10
CA PHE A 106 -16.18 -10.94 -20.59
C PHE A 106 -16.97 -12.20 -20.23
N GLY A 107 -16.41 -13.06 -19.37
CA GLY A 107 -17.06 -14.26 -18.87
C GLY A 107 -18.35 -13.99 -18.07
N PRO A 108 -19.05 -15.04 -17.65
CA PRO A 108 -20.27 -14.91 -16.87
C PRO A 108 -20.02 -14.45 -15.42
N ASP A 109 -18.82 -14.73 -14.91
CA ASP A 109 -18.41 -14.49 -13.52
C ASP A 109 -16.99 -13.92 -13.44
N PHE A 110 -16.39 -13.98 -12.25
CA PHE A 110 -15.06 -13.47 -11.96
C PHE A 110 -13.97 -14.56 -12.00
N ASP A 111 -14.28 -15.80 -12.25
CA ASP A 111 -13.36 -16.94 -12.07
C ASP A 111 -12.12 -16.82 -12.97
N GLU A 112 -12.30 -16.55 -14.27
CA GLU A 112 -11.20 -16.35 -15.21
C GLU A 112 -10.27 -15.19 -14.79
N ALA A 113 -10.84 -14.07 -14.34
CA ALA A 113 -10.06 -12.94 -13.86
C ALA A 113 -9.29 -13.29 -12.57
N SER A 114 -9.89 -14.06 -11.68
CA SER A 114 -9.27 -14.54 -10.44
C SER A 114 -8.05 -15.45 -10.72
N GLU A 115 -8.16 -16.34 -11.69
CA GLU A 115 -7.06 -17.21 -12.11
C GLU A 115 -5.88 -16.40 -12.66
N VAL A 116 -6.16 -15.41 -13.51
CA VAL A 116 -5.13 -14.52 -14.08
C VAL A 116 -4.48 -13.65 -13.01
N ILE A 117 -5.23 -13.10 -12.05
CA ILE A 117 -4.68 -12.37 -10.90
C ILE A 117 -3.70 -13.24 -10.12
N GLN A 118 -4.09 -14.49 -9.83
CA GLN A 118 -3.24 -15.42 -9.09
C GLN A 118 -1.97 -15.78 -9.87
N GLU A 119 -2.08 -15.94 -11.18
CA GLU A 119 -0.93 -16.25 -12.05
C GLU A 119 0.04 -15.05 -12.10
N ILE A 120 -0.44 -13.84 -12.30
CA ILE A 120 0.38 -12.62 -12.27
C ILE A 120 1.09 -12.49 -10.90
N ALA A 121 0.37 -12.71 -9.81
CA ALA A 121 0.92 -12.59 -8.45
C ALA A 121 1.98 -13.67 -8.14
N ARG A 122 1.91 -14.85 -8.79
CA ARG A 122 2.90 -15.91 -8.63
C ARG A 122 4.12 -15.72 -9.52
N SER A 123 3.90 -15.30 -10.77
CA SER A 123 4.94 -15.25 -11.80
C SER A 123 5.78 -13.97 -11.74
N MET A 124 5.20 -12.86 -11.26
CA MET A 124 5.88 -11.58 -11.24
C MET A 124 6.41 -11.22 -9.84
N PRO A 125 7.71 -10.97 -9.69
CA PRO A 125 8.27 -10.57 -8.42
C PRO A 125 7.80 -9.16 -8.02
N ALA A 126 7.71 -8.91 -6.72
CA ALA A 126 7.43 -7.56 -6.19
C ALA A 126 8.65 -6.63 -6.26
N ARG A 127 9.82 -7.15 -6.59
CA ARG A 127 11.10 -6.44 -6.76
C ARG A 127 12.03 -7.24 -7.63
N GLY A 128 12.85 -6.54 -8.42
CA GLY A 128 13.82 -7.19 -9.29
C GLY A 128 14.22 -6.26 -10.42
N GLU A 129 14.77 -6.82 -11.47
CA GLU A 129 15.04 -6.10 -12.73
C GLU A 129 13.73 -5.72 -13.43
N GLU A 130 12.74 -6.58 -13.32
CA GLU A 130 11.34 -6.34 -13.65
C GLU A 130 10.49 -6.59 -12.40
N ALA A 131 9.43 -5.84 -12.19
CA ALA A 131 8.58 -5.98 -11.03
C ALA A 131 7.13 -5.60 -11.32
N LEU A 132 6.23 -6.27 -10.60
CA LEU A 132 4.84 -5.87 -10.50
C LEU A 132 4.73 -4.67 -9.55
N MET A 133 4.43 -3.49 -10.11
CA MET A 133 4.27 -2.25 -9.34
C MET A 133 2.88 -2.15 -8.74
N ALA A 134 1.85 -2.43 -9.52
CA ALA A 134 0.46 -2.38 -9.11
C ALA A 134 -0.37 -3.44 -9.84
N LEU A 135 -1.40 -3.92 -9.18
CA LEU A 135 -2.44 -4.77 -9.74
C LEU A 135 -3.76 -4.33 -9.11
N ASP A 136 -4.62 -3.72 -9.90
CA ASP A 136 -5.92 -3.25 -9.48
C ASP A 136 -7.03 -4.00 -10.23
N HIS A 137 -8.09 -4.31 -9.51
CA HIS A 137 -9.27 -4.99 -10.03
C HIS A 137 -10.49 -4.10 -9.92
N PHE A 138 -11.28 -4.08 -10.98
CA PHE A 138 -12.54 -3.37 -11.07
C PHE A 138 -13.65 -4.34 -11.51
N ASP A 139 -14.70 -4.43 -10.74
CA ASP A 139 -15.87 -5.24 -11.08
C ASP A 139 -16.78 -4.55 -12.09
N ASP A 140 -17.80 -5.27 -12.58
CA ASP A 140 -18.74 -4.74 -13.57
C ASP A 140 -19.61 -3.59 -13.05
N GLN A 141 -19.81 -3.48 -11.75
CA GLN A 141 -20.57 -2.36 -11.15
C GLN A 141 -19.73 -1.09 -11.21
N TYR A 142 -18.46 -1.17 -10.79
CA TYR A 142 -17.54 -0.05 -10.87
C TYR A 142 -17.30 0.38 -12.33
N VAL A 143 -17.06 -0.57 -13.23
CA VAL A 143 -16.86 -0.34 -14.66
C VAL A 143 -18.03 0.43 -15.28
N ARG A 144 -19.28 0.06 -14.95
CA ARG A 144 -20.48 0.79 -15.39
C ARG A 144 -20.59 2.18 -14.75
N ALA A 145 -20.31 2.28 -13.45
CA ALA A 145 -20.45 3.53 -12.71
C ALA A 145 -19.52 4.65 -13.25
N ILE A 146 -18.30 4.29 -13.68
CA ILE A 146 -17.35 5.26 -14.25
C ILE A 146 -17.53 5.50 -15.76
N GLY A 147 -18.49 4.82 -16.41
CA GLY A 147 -18.67 4.93 -17.86
C GLY A 147 -17.47 4.43 -18.66
N TYR A 148 -16.86 3.31 -18.20
CA TYR A 148 -15.67 2.75 -18.81
C TYR A 148 -15.85 2.48 -20.31
N GLN A 149 -14.86 2.89 -21.09
CA GLN A 149 -14.85 2.65 -22.54
C GLN A 149 -14.07 1.36 -22.83
N VAL A 150 -14.78 0.34 -23.27
CA VAL A 150 -14.23 -0.97 -23.65
C VAL A 150 -13.14 -0.81 -24.70
N LYS A 151 -11.99 -1.47 -24.49
CA LYS A 151 -10.82 -1.44 -25.38
C LYS A 151 -10.89 -2.55 -26.44
N ALA A 152 -11.45 -3.70 -26.06
CA ALA A 152 -11.69 -4.80 -27.02
C ALA A 152 -12.75 -4.40 -28.05
N PRO A 153 -12.73 -4.96 -29.27
CA PRO A 153 -13.75 -4.72 -30.28
C PRO A 153 -15.08 -5.47 -29.95
N ARG A 154 -15.65 -5.16 -28.80
CA ARG A 154 -16.88 -5.77 -28.26
C ARG A 154 -17.80 -4.67 -27.74
N ALA A 155 -19.10 -4.89 -27.87
CA ALA A 155 -20.13 -4.01 -27.33
C ALA A 155 -20.50 -4.34 -25.87
N GLN A 156 -20.13 -5.54 -25.41
CA GLN A 156 -20.46 -6.01 -24.06
C GLN A 156 -19.60 -5.31 -23.01
N THR A 157 -20.19 -4.91 -21.89
CA THR A 157 -19.47 -4.43 -20.73
C THR A 157 -18.66 -5.59 -20.12
N PRO A 158 -17.36 -5.38 -19.81
CA PRO A 158 -16.58 -6.41 -19.14
C PRO A 158 -17.16 -6.77 -17.77
N LYS A 159 -17.08 -8.04 -17.41
CA LYS A 159 -17.41 -8.52 -16.06
C LYS A 159 -16.36 -8.10 -15.04
N ALA A 160 -15.10 -8.01 -15.49
CA ALA A 160 -14.00 -7.49 -14.71
C ALA A 160 -12.99 -6.80 -15.63
N VAL A 161 -12.31 -5.80 -15.07
CA VAL A 161 -11.13 -5.17 -15.66
C VAL A 161 -9.99 -5.24 -14.66
N ILE A 162 -8.84 -5.72 -15.10
CA ILE A 162 -7.61 -5.74 -14.31
C ILE A 162 -6.63 -4.75 -14.95
N VAL A 163 -6.11 -3.85 -14.15
CA VAL A 163 -5.05 -2.92 -14.54
C VAL A 163 -3.77 -3.35 -13.84
N VAL A 164 -2.72 -3.59 -14.63
CA VAL A 164 -1.44 -4.10 -14.15
C VAL A 164 -0.35 -3.14 -14.57
N ASP A 165 0.40 -2.62 -13.61
CA ASP A 165 1.61 -1.83 -13.87
C ASP A 165 2.85 -2.71 -13.71
N VAL A 166 3.55 -2.91 -14.81
CA VAL A 166 4.84 -3.60 -14.87
C VAL A 166 5.94 -2.58 -15.03
N VAL A 167 7.01 -2.72 -14.27
CA VAL A 167 8.16 -1.81 -14.29
C VAL A 167 9.46 -2.57 -14.47
N GLY A 168 10.43 -1.92 -15.11
CA GLY A 168 11.75 -2.51 -15.36
C GLY A 168 12.85 -1.48 -15.49
N HIS A 169 14.09 -1.95 -15.46
CA HIS A 169 15.29 -1.13 -15.68
C HIS A 169 15.61 -0.95 -17.16
N ALA A 170 15.14 -1.86 -18.01
CA ALA A 170 15.28 -1.79 -19.47
C ALA A 170 13.91 -1.90 -20.14
N ALA A 171 13.76 -1.31 -21.33
CA ALA A 171 12.47 -1.25 -22.04
C ALA A 171 11.97 -2.63 -22.50
N GLU A 172 12.87 -3.57 -22.75
CA GLU A 172 12.56 -4.95 -23.12
C GLU A 172 12.05 -5.82 -21.96
N GLN A 173 12.11 -5.33 -20.73
CA GLN A 173 11.61 -6.00 -19.53
C GLN A 173 10.14 -5.68 -19.21
N VAL A 174 9.52 -4.78 -19.97
CA VAL A 174 8.15 -4.31 -19.70
C VAL A 174 7.25 -4.36 -20.93
#